data_1cae0d41a13c7f2c462a28a11004d72d
#
_entry.id   1cae0d41a13c7f2c462a28a11004d72d
#
_cell.length_a   1.000
_cell.length_b   1.000
_cell.length_c   1.000
_cell.angle_alpha   90.00
_cell.angle_beta   90.00
_cell.angle_gamma   90.00
#
_symmetry.space_group_name_H-M   'P 1'
#
loop_
_entity.id
_entity.type
_entity.pdbx_description
1 polymer ?
#
loop_
_entity_poly.entity_id
_entity_poly.type
_entity_poly.pdbx_seq_one_letter_code
_entity_poly.pdbx_strand_id
1 'polypeptide(L)'
;MKSNRELKAEAKAILRGRWKDSVLMCIVPTLISIAIAFVIIVLTVIPLYQSGMFNDLGSTDAVNSAGGSSGSGGGLISGLFSALFGAGISWTFLDILRGKKQSIQPFSDVFRGFSGAFVLGIIVIYILSTIFTTLWTFLFIIPGIIKAYSYSQAYFVFYDTYEETGMRPDFLSCITGSRHLMRGYKGQLFILDLSFIGWHILAIMTAGIGYLWLTPYISATKAAFYDNLPKRALA
;
A
#
# COMPACT_ATOMS: atom_id res chain seq x y z
N MET A 1 11.04 2.73 21.91
CA MET A 1 10.01 2.31 20.94
C MET A 1 9.10 1.27 21.57
N LYS A 2 7.79 1.34 21.32
CA LYS A 2 6.81 0.36 21.85
C LYS A 2 7.04 -1.04 21.28
N SER A 3 6.65 -2.06 22.04
CA SER A 3 6.70 -3.46 21.58
C SER A 3 5.64 -3.72 20.50
N ASN A 4 5.82 -4.78 19.70
CA ASN A 4 4.85 -5.16 18.66
C ASN A 4 3.45 -5.47 19.24
N ARG A 5 3.37 -5.93 20.48
CA ARG A 5 2.12 -6.17 21.19
C ARG A 5 1.39 -4.86 21.52
N GLU A 6 2.13 -3.87 21.99
CA GLU A 6 1.60 -2.54 22.31
C GLU A 6 1.13 -1.81 21.06
N LEU A 7 1.90 -1.87 19.95
CA LEU A 7 1.51 -1.30 18.65
C LEU A 7 0.19 -1.90 18.14
N LYS A 8 0.03 -3.21 18.26
CA LYS A 8 -1.21 -3.90 17.91
C LYS A 8 -2.39 -3.54 18.82
N ALA A 9 -2.13 -3.34 20.12
CA ALA A 9 -3.15 -2.89 21.06
C ALA A 9 -3.60 -1.45 20.75
N GLU A 10 -2.67 -0.57 20.43
CA GLU A 10 -2.93 0.81 20.02
C GLU A 10 -3.77 0.87 18.75
N ALA A 11 -3.42 0.08 17.72
CA ALA A 11 -4.21 -0.04 16.50
C ALA A 11 -5.64 -0.52 16.77
N LYS A 12 -5.81 -1.51 17.66
CA LYS A 12 -7.15 -1.96 18.07
C LYS A 12 -7.93 -0.88 18.81
N ALA A 13 -7.25 -0.10 19.64
CA ALA A 13 -7.89 0.98 20.40
C ALA A 13 -8.46 2.06 19.48
N ILE A 14 -7.73 2.50 18.46
CA ILE A 14 -8.21 3.50 17.51
C ILE A 14 -9.32 2.99 16.59
N LEU A 15 -9.32 1.68 16.29
CA LEU A 15 -10.37 1.04 15.51
C LEU A 15 -11.65 0.81 16.31
N ARG A 16 -11.57 0.80 17.64
CA ARG A 16 -12.73 0.56 18.51
C ARG A 16 -13.80 1.63 18.31
N GLY A 17 -15.01 1.23 17.94
CA GLY A 17 -16.10 2.14 17.58
C GLY A 17 -16.08 2.68 16.14
N ARG A 18 -14.99 2.44 15.37
CA ARG A 18 -14.80 2.93 13.99
C ARG A 18 -14.56 1.80 12.97
N TRP A 19 -14.84 0.55 13.36
CA TRP A 19 -14.61 -0.60 12.50
C TRP A 19 -15.36 -0.53 11.17
N LYS A 20 -16.64 -0.11 11.21
CA LYS A 20 -17.48 0.01 10.00
C LYS A 20 -16.83 0.95 8.98
N ASP A 21 -16.47 2.15 9.41
CA ASP A 21 -15.90 3.19 8.55
C ASP A 21 -14.50 2.79 8.06
N SER A 22 -13.70 2.14 8.91
CA SER A 22 -12.38 1.62 8.54
C SER A 22 -12.46 0.52 7.49
N VAL A 23 -13.39 -0.42 7.64
CA VAL A 23 -13.64 -1.50 6.67
C VAL A 23 -14.14 -0.88 5.36
N LEU A 24 -15.10 0.05 5.44
CA LEU A 24 -15.63 0.72 4.25
C LEU A 24 -14.51 1.46 3.50
N MET A 25 -13.64 2.19 4.20
CA MET A 25 -12.50 2.88 3.62
C MET A 25 -11.54 1.93 2.90
N CYS A 26 -11.26 0.76 3.47
CA CYS A 26 -10.35 -0.21 2.87
C CYS A 26 -10.98 -1.03 1.72
N ILE A 27 -12.32 -1.13 1.68
CA ILE A 27 -13.03 -1.86 0.61
C ILE A 27 -13.14 -1.05 -0.68
N VAL A 28 -13.22 0.28 -0.59
CA VAL A 28 -13.39 1.17 -1.74
C VAL A 28 -12.35 0.93 -2.85
N PRO A 29 -11.03 0.87 -2.57
CA PRO A 29 -10.04 0.57 -3.60
C PRO A 29 -10.25 -0.78 -4.27
N THR A 30 -10.67 -1.79 -3.51
CA THR A 30 -10.94 -3.13 -4.02
C THR A 30 -12.16 -3.13 -4.96
N LEU A 31 -13.24 -2.45 -4.58
CA LEU A 31 -14.42 -2.31 -5.43
C LEU A 31 -14.11 -1.56 -6.73
N ILE A 32 -13.32 -0.49 -6.64
CA ILE A 32 -12.87 0.26 -7.82
C ILE A 32 -12.03 -0.65 -8.73
N SER A 33 -11.09 -1.42 -8.17
CA SER A 33 -10.26 -2.34 -8.93
C SER A 33 -11.08 -3.43 -9.62
N ILE A 34 -12.09 -3.98 -8.95
CA ILE A 34 -13.02 -4.96 -9.52
C ILE A 34 -13.84 -4.34 -10.65
N ALA A 35 -14.36 -3.12 -10.45
CA ALA A 35 -15.13 -2.42 -11.48
C ALA A 35 -14.28 -2.14 -12.73
N ILE A 36 -13.04 -1.66 -12.55
CA ILE A 36 -12.11 -1.43 -13.67
C ILE A 36 -11.80 -2.75 -14.39
N ALA A 37 -11.48 -3.82 -13.64
CA ALA A 37 -11.22 -5.13 -14.22
C ALA A 37 -12.43 -5.65 -15.01
N PHE A 38 -13.64 -5.48 -14.48
CA PHE A 38 -14.87 -5.86 -15.19
C PHE A 38 -15.04 -5.07 -16.50
N VAL A 39 -14.83 -3.76 -16.48
CA VAL A 39 -14.89 -2.91 -17.68
C VAL A 39 -13.85 -3.37 -18.72
N ILE A 40 -12.61 -3.63 -18.29
CA ILE A 40 -11.56 -4.12 -19.18
C ILE A 40 -11.96 -5.46 -19.80
N ILE A 41 -12.44 -6.40 -18.97
CA ILE A 41 -12.91 -7.71 -19.46
C ILE A 41 -14.01 -7.54 -20.50
N VAL A 42 -15.02 -6.73 -20.22
CA VAL A 42 -16.11 -6.45 -21.15
C VAL A 42 -15.58 -5.87 -22.46
N LEU A 43 -14.71 -4.87 -22.38
CA LEU A 43 -14.15 -4.19 -23.57
C LEU A 43 -13.18 -5.08 -24.37
N THR A 44 -12.58 -6.09 -23.77
CA THR A 44 -11.67 -7.01 -24.47
C THR A 44 -12.36 -8.29 -24.92
N VAL A 45 -13.16 -8.91 -24.06
CA VAL A 45 -13.79 -10.21 -24.34
C VAL A 45 -14.90 -10.09 -25.36
N ILE A 46 -15.72 -9.03 -25.31
CA ILE A 46 -16.84 -8.87 -26.26
C ILE A 46 -16.34 -8.72 -27.71
N PRO A 47 -15.37 -7.83 -28.05
CA PRO A 47 -14.84 -7.74 -29.39
C PRO A 47 -14.12 -9.02 -29.84
N LEU A 48 -13.40 -9.70 -28.94
CA LEU A 48 -12.75 -10.99 -29.22
C LEU A 48 -13.78 -12.07 -29.56
N TYR A 49 -14.89 -12.12 -28.83
CA TYR A 49 -15.98 -13.04 -29.11
C TYR A 49 -16.64 -12.74 -30.47
N GLN A 50 -16.90 -11.45 -30.77
CA GLN A 50 -17.49 -11.01 -32.04
C GLN A 50 -16.58 -11.25 -33.25
N SER A 51 -15.25 -11.18 -33.07
CA SER A 51 -14.27 -11.44 -34.13
C SER A 51 -14.08 -12.94 -34.44
N GLY A 52 -14.75 -13.85 -33.72
CA GLY A 52 -14.61 -15.29 -33.88
C GLY A 52 -13.27 -15.88 -33.44
N MET A 53 -12.39 -15.06 -32.84
CA MET A 53 -11.05 -15.45 -32.42
C MET A 53 -11.05 -16.57 -31.37
N PHE A 54 -12.17 -16.75 -30.64
CA PHE A 54 -12.37 -17.87 -29.73
C PHE A 54 -12.52 -19.23 -30.44
N ASN A 55 -12.91 -19.26 -31.72
CA ASN A 55 -13.00 -20.50 -32.48
C ASN A 55 -11.62 -21.04 -32.87
N ASP A 56 -10.60 -20.16 -32.94
CA ASP A 56 -9.22 -20.52 -33.24
C ASP A 56 -8.36 -20.81 -31.97
N LEU A 57 -8.88 -20.57 -30.78
CA LEU A 57 -8.20 -20.83 -29.49
C LEU A 57 -8.01 -22.34 -29.19
N GLY A 58 -8.51 -23.23 -30.05
CA GLY A 58 -8.20 -24.68 -30.03
C GLY A 58 -6.80 -25.02 -30.53
N SER A 59 -6.07 -24.09 -31.14
CA SER A 59 -4.69 -24.26 -31.56
C SER A 59 -3.73 -23.82 -30.46
N THR A 60 -2.77 -24.65 -30.09
CA THR A 60 -1.78 -24.46 -29.01
C THR A 60 -0.91 -23.21 -29.17
N ASP A 61 -0.91 -22.58 -30.34
CA ASP A 61 -0.12 -21.38 -30.62
C ASP A 61 -0.68 -20.09 -30.06
N ALA A 62 -2.02 -20.00 -29.85
CA ALA A 62 -2.68 -18.82 -29.31
C ALA A 62 -2.44 -18.65 -27.78
N VAL A 63 -2.32 -19.76 -27.06
CA VAL A 63 -2.09 -19.74 -25.60
C VAL A 63 -0.67 -19.24 -25.26
N ASN A 64 0.33 -19.55 -26.10
CA ASN A 64 1.69 -19.09 -25.92
C ASN A 64 1.87 -17.61 -26.25
N SER A 65 1.06 -17.04 -27.14
CA SER A 65 1.11 -15.61 -27.50
C SER A 65 0.43 -14.72 -26.46
N ALA A 66 -0.63 -15.20 -25.80
CA ALA A 66 -1.37 -14.44 -24.76
C ALA A 66 -0.61 -14.41 -23.42
N GLY A 67 0.23 -15.37 -23.13
CA GLY A 67 1.02 -15.46 -21.90
C GLY A 67 2.20 -14.49 -21.81
N GLY A 68 2.60 -13.88 -22.92
CA GLY A 68 3.85 -13.12 -23.01
C GLY A 68 3.77 -11.62 -22.73
N SER A 69 2.59 -11.00 -22.78
CA SER A 69 2.50 -9.52 -22.78
C SER A 69 1.85 -8.88 -21.53
N SER A 70 1.34 -9.67 -20.59
CA SER A 70 0.67 -9.12 -19.38
C SER A 70 1.60 -8.88 -18.18
N GLY A 71 2.91 -9.06 -18.32
CA GLY A 71 3.81 -9.22 -17.17
C GLY A 71 4.26 -7.93 -16.48
N SER A 72 4.60 -6.84 -17.15
CA SER A 72 5.30 -5.74 -16.48
C SER A 72 4.54 -4.42 -16.39
N GLY A 73 3.80 -4.05 -17.42
CA GLY A 73 3.07 -2.76 -17.43
C GLY A 73 1.87 -2.74 -16.48
N GLY A 74 1.10 -3.83 -16.44
CA GLY A 74 -0.05 -3.95 -15.54
C GLY A 74 0.34 -3.95 -14.05
N GLY A 75 1.48 -4.54 -13.71
CA GLY A 75 1.99 -4.57 -12.34
C GLY A 75 2.41 -3.20 -11.82
N LEU A 76 3.04 -2.36 -12.64
CA LEU A 76 3.44 -1.01 -12.25
C LEU A 76 2.25 -0.09 -12.06
N ILE A 77 1.27 -0.15 -12.97
CA ILE A 77 0.05 0.68 -12.88
C ILE A 77 -0.77 0.28 -11.66
N SER A 78 -1.03 -1.01 -11.44
CA SER A 78 -1.78 -1.48 -10.28
C SER A 78 -1.07 -1.17 -8.96
N GLY A 79 0.27 -1.25 -8.93
CA GLY A 79 1.09 -0.87 -7.80
C GLY A 79 1.00 0.63 -7.50
N LEU A 80 0.97 1.49 -8.52
CA LEU A 80 0.79 2.92 -8.38
C LEU A 80 -0.58 3.28 -7.78
N PHE A 81 -1.66 2.67 -8.29
CA PHE A 81 -3.00 2.84 -7.71
C PHE A 81 -3.04 2.38 -6.25
N SER A 82 -2.43 1.23 -5.96
CA SER A 82 -2.32 0.72 -4.58
C SER A 82 -1.54 1.68 -3.68
N ALA A 83 -0.48 2.33 -4.18
CA ALA A 83 0.29 3.32 -3.44
C ALA A 83 -0.54 4.59 -3.13
N LEU A 84 -1.30 5.10 -4.09
CA LEU A 84 -2.16 6.28 -3.93
C LEU A 84 -3.25 6.04 -2.88
N PHE A 85 -3.98 4.94 -2.98
CA PHE A 85 -4.99 4.57 -2.00
C PHE A 85 -4.37 4.23 -0.64
N GLY A 86 -3.29 3.46 -0.64
CA GLY A 86 -2.59 3.05 0.57
C GLY A 86 -2.03 4.23 1.37
N ALA A 87 -1.51 5.25 0.69
CA ALA A 87 -1.07 6.49 1.33
C ALA A 87 -2.23 7.20 2.02
N GLY A 88 -3.36 7.43 1.33
CA GLY A 88 -4.54 8.08 1.91
C GLY A 88 -5.07 7.35 3.15
N ILE A 89 -5.19 6.03 3.07
CA ILE A 89 -5.61 5.18 4.19
C ILE A 89 -4.63 5.29 5.37
N SER A 90 -3.32 5.17 5.09
CA SER A 90 -2.27 5.20 6.12
C SER A 90 -2.21 6.55 6.84
N TRP A 91 -2.33 7.66 6.12
CA TRP A 91 -2.36 9.01 6.70
C TRP A 91 -3.60 9.25 7.54
N THR A 92 -4.74 8.71 7.13
CA THR A 92 -5.98 8.81 7.93
C THR A 92 -5.83 8.11 9.28
N PHE A 93 -5.25 6.91 9.31
CA PHE A 93 -4.97 6.24 10.57
C PHE A 93 -3.92 6.97 11.41
N LEU A 94 -2.91 7.58 10.78
CA LEU A 94 -1.91 8.39 11.46
C LEU A 94 -2.54 9.63 12.13
N ASP A 95 -3.45 10.32 11.43
CA ASP A 95 -4.15 11.50 11.97
C ASP A 95 -5.06 11.13 13.14
N ILE A 96 -5.70 9.95 13.08
CA ILE A 96 -6.51 9.45 14.21
C ILE A 96 -5.63 9.12 15.41
N LEU A 97 -4.48 8.47 15.19
CA LEU A 97 -3.52 8.16 16.26
C LEU A 97 -3.02 9.42 16.97
N ARG A 98 -2.77 10.47 16.20
CA ARG A 98 -2.32 11.78 16.71
C ARG A 98 -3.45 12.65 17.26
N GLY A 99 -4.70 12.19 17.21
CA GLY A 99 -5.88 12.96 17.65
C GLY A 99 -6.24 14.14 16.76
N LYS A 100 -5.58 14.30 15.60
CA LYS A 100 -5.90 15.34 14.60
C LYS A 100 -7.28 15.13 13.98
N LYS A 101 -7.74 13.89 13.91
CA LYS A 101 -9.00 13.49 13.30
C LYS A 101 -9.78 12.57 14.23
N GLN A 102 -11.08 12.88 14.41
CA GLN A 102 -11.94 12.08 15.32
C GLN A 102 -12.83 11.07 14.60
N SER A 103 -13.13 11.28 13.33
CA SER A 103 -14.00 10.42 12.53
C SER A 103 -13.37 10.06 11.19
N ILE A 104 -13.65 8.87 10.69
CA ILE A 104 -13.25 8.41 9.37
C ILE A 104 -14.36 8.78 8.39
N GLN A 105 -14.00 9.43 7.30
CA GLN A 105 -14.88 9.67 6.16
C GLN A 105 -14.42 8.75 5.02
N PRO A 106 -15.02 7.56 4.86
CA PRO A 106 -14.46 6.49 4.04
C PRO A 106 -14.16 6.91 2.61
N PHE A 107 -15.07 7.63 1.96
CA PHE A 107 -14.91 8.07 0.59
C PHE A 107 -13.91 9.23 0.42
N SER A 108 -13.97 10.23 1.29
CA SER A 108 -13.07 11.38 1.23
C SER A 108 -11.63 11.00 1.56
N ASP A 109 -11.45 10.19 2.59
CA ASP A 109 -10.14 9.84 3.13
C ASP A 109 -9.35 8.91 2.21
N VAL A 110 -10.02 7.99 1.53
CA VAL A 110 -9.41 7.10 0.54
C VAL A 110 -8.79 7.90 -0.61
N PHE A 111 -9.43 8.99 -1.03
CA PHE A 111 -8.96 9.81 -2.14
C PHE A 111 -7.97 10.91 -1.75
N ARG A 112 -7.56 11.01 -0.48
CA ARG A 112 -6.56 12.00 -0.03
C ARG A 112 -5.24 11.90 -0.82
N GLY A 113 -4.81 10.69 -1.16
CA GLY A 113 -3.63 10.48 -1.99
C GLY A 113 -3.75 11.03 -3.42
N PHE A 114 -4.98 11.25 -3.91
CA PHE A 114 -5.25 11.79 -5.23
C PHE A 114 -5.37 13.32 -5.26
N SER A 115 -5.25 14.01 -4.13
CA SER A 115 -5.25 15.47 -4.11
C SER A 115 -4.01 16.00 -4.83
N GLY A 116 -4.16 17.08 -5.62
CA GLY A 116 -3.11 17.57 -6.52
C GLY A 116 -1.78 17.90 -5.85
N ALA A 117 -1.78 18.18 -4.54
CA ALA A 117 -0.56 18.40 -3.76
C ALA A 117 0.25 17.11 -3.54
N PHE A 118 -0.43 15.98 -3.36
CA PHE A 118 0.18 14.71 -2.93
C PHE A 118 0.43 13.73 -4.06
N VAL A 119 -0.38 13.75 -5.13
CA VAL A 119 -0.30 12.79 -6.26
C VAL A 119 1.11 12.69 -6.82
N LEU A 120 1.71 13.83 -7.18
CA LEU A 120 3.04 13.85 -7.78
C LEU A 120 4.09 13.25 -6.81
N GLY A 121 3.99 13.59 -5.52
CA GLY A 121 4.90 13.06 -4.49
C GLY A 121 4.81 11.56 -4.36
N ILE A 122 3.61 11.02 -4.28
CA ILE A 122 3.39 9.57 -4.18
C ILE A 122 3.90 8.85 -5.43
N ILE A 123 3.62 9.39 -6.62
CA ILE A 123 4.08 8.82 -7.90
C ILE A 123 5.62 8.75 -7.92
N VAL A 124 6.30 9.86 -7.63
CA VAL A 124 7.76 9.91 -7.68
C VAL A 124 8.38 9.00 -6.61
N ILE A 125 7.88 9.04 -5.37
CA ILE A 125 8.36 8.15 -4.31
C ILE A 125 8.13 6.68 -4.68
N TYR A 126 6.97 6.34 -5.27
CA TYR A 126 6.68 4.98 -5.74
C TYR A 126 7.70 4.53 -6.79
N ILE A 127 7.92 5.33 -7.82
CA ILE A 127 8.86 5.02 -8.92
C ILE A 127 10.27 4.85 -8.37
N LEU A 128 10.77 5.82 -7.61
CA LEU A 128 12.11 5.78 -7.02
C LEU A 128 12.30 4.58 -6.08
N SER A 129 11.33 4.34 -5.20
CA SER A 129 11.38 3.21 -4.27
C SER A 129 11.36 1.87 -5.02
N THR A 130 10.56 1.77 -6.09
CA THR A 130 10.49 0.58 -6.93
C THR A 130 11.82 0.37 -7.67
N ILE A 131 12.37 1.39 -8.31
CA ILE A 131 13.66 1.29 -9.01
C ILE A 131 14.76 0.86 -8.03
N PHE A 132 14.88 1.54 -6.89
CA PHE A 132 15.91 1.19 -5.91
C PHE A 132 15.73 -0.21 -5.33
N THR A 133 14.51 -0.61 -5.02
CA THR A 133 14.25 -1.95 -4.49
C THR A 133 14.55 -3.02 -5.53
N THR A 134 14.09 -2.83 -6.78
CA THR A 134 14.32 -3.76 -7.89
C THR A 134 15.82 -3.93 -8.18
N LEU A 135 16.56 -2.81 -8.23
CA LEU A 135 18.02 -2.84 -8.44
C LEU A 135 18.74 -3.68 -7.38
N TRP A 136 18.36 -3.50 -6.12
CA TRP A 136 18.94 -4.27 -5.01
C TRP A 136 18.47 -5.73 -5.01
N THR A 137 17.22 -6.00 -5.41
CA THR A 137 16.70 -7.37 -5.52
C THR A 137 17.37 -8.12 -6.66
N PHE A 138 17.65 -7.43 -7.77
CA PHE A 138 18.38 -8.02 -8.90
C PHE A 138 19.82 -8.41 -8.52
N LEU A 139 20.47 -7.61 -7.67
CA LEU A 139 21.81 -7.92 -7.18
C LEU A 139 21.80 -9.11 -6.19
N PHE A 140 20.91 -9.05 -5.18
CA PHE A 140 20.67 -10.12 -4.20
C PHE A 140 19.27 -9.97 -3.59
N ILE A 141 18.54 -11.06 -3.44
CA ILE A 141 17.17 -11.08 -2.88
C ILE A 141 17.14 -10.52 -1.44
N ILE A 142 18.06 -10.95 -0.58
CA ILE A 142 18.11 -10.54 0.83
C ILE A 142 18.31 -9.03 0.99
N PRO A 143 19.33 -8.39 0.36
CA PRO A 143 19.46 -6.94 0.36
C PRO A 143 18.24 -6.20 -0.21
N GLY A 144 17.59 -6.75 -1.23
CA GLY A 144 16.34 -6.20 -1.79
C GLY A 144 15.24 -6.08 -0.74
N ILE A 145 14.99 -7.15 0.01
CA ILE A 145 14.01 -7.16 1.13
C ILE A 145 14.39 -6.11 2.18
N ILE A 146 15.65 -6.05 2.60
CA ILE A 146 16.13 -5.07 3.60
C ILE A 146 15.92 -3.64 3.11
N LYS A 147 16.08 -3.38 1.80
CA LYS A 147 15.86 -2.05 1.21
C LYS A 147 14.38 -1.73 1.07
N ALA A 148 13.51 -2.69 0.75
CA ALA A 148 12.06 -2.52 0.75
C ALA A 148 11.58 -2.04 2.13
N TYR A 149 12.02 -2.67 3.22
CA TYR A 149 11.73 -2.21 4.58
C TYR A 149 12.34 -0.84 4.89
N SER A 150 13.49 -0.49 4.32
CA SER A 150 14.12 0.82 4.53
C SER A 150 13.30 1.96 3.92
N TYR A 151 12.63 1.73 2.81
CA TYR A 151 11.84 2.74 2.07
C TYR A 151 10.35 2.72 2.44
N SER A 152 9.90 1.76 3.25
CA SER A 152 8.48 1.54 3.58
C SER A 152 7.81 2.74 4.28
N GLN A 153 8.57 3.62 4.93
CA GLN A 153 8.06 4.78 5.65
C GLN A 153 8.09 6.08 4.82
N ALA A 154 8.56 6.03 3.57
CA ALA A 154 8.76 7.24 2.76
C ALA A 154 7.48 8.06 2.55
N TYR A 155 6.32 7.41 2.41
CA TYR A 155 5.03 8.09 2.28
C TYR A 155 4.60 8.83 3.55
N PHE A 156 4.92 8.29 4.72
CA PHE A 156 4.66 8.97 6.00
C PHE A 156 5.59 10.16 6.20
N VAL A 157 6.87 10.01 5.85
CA VAL A 157 7.85 11.10 5.91
C VAL A 157 7.42 12.23 4.98
N PHE A 158 6.99 11.90 3.76
CA PHE A 158 6.48 12.89 2.80
C PHE A 158 5.27 13.64 3.37
N TYR A 159 4.32 12.93 3.97
CA TYR A 159 3.14 13.52 4.58
C TYR A 159 3.51 14.45 5.74
N ASP A 160 4.33 13.99 6.67
CA ASP A 160 4.75 14.79 7.84
C ASP A 160 5.49 16.06 7.40
N THR A 161 6.45 15.94 6.47
CA THR A 161 7.22 17.10 6.00
C THR A 161 6.31 18.12 5.28
N TYR A 162 5.34 17.63 4.49
CA TYR A 162 4.38 18.52 3.85
C TYR A 162 3.46 19.22 4.86
N GLU A 163 2.97 18.51 5.87
CA GLU A 163 2.14 19.07 6.95
C GLU A 163 2.90 20.14 7.77
N GLU A 164 4.20 19.93 8.01
CA GLU A 164 5.04 20.82 8.79
C GLU A 164 5.45 22.08 8.02
N THR A 165 5.76 21.94 6.73
CA THR A 165 6.33 23.03 5.92
C THR A 165 5.32 23.74 5.02
N GLY A 166 4.19 23.10 4.71
CA GLY A 166 3.24 23.56 3.69
C GLY A 166 3.78 23.51 2.25
N MET A 167 5.03 23.08 2.08
CA MET A 167 5.72 23.00 0.79
C MET A 167 5.99 21.52 0.42
N ARG A 168 6.11 21.26 -0.89
CA ARG A 168 6.49 19.92 -1.36
C ARG A 168 7.93 19.61 -0.96
N PRO A 169 8.17 18.57 -0.17
CA PRO A 169 9.53 18.17 0.17
C PRO A 169 10.24 17.57 -1.05
N ASP A 170 11.57 17.58 -1.01
CA ASP A 170 12.37 16.83 -1.97
C ASP A 170 12.12 15.33 -1.81
N PHE A 171 11.84 14.64 -2.93
CA PHE A 171 11.43 13.23 -2.92
C PHE A 171 12.58 12.30 -2.49
N LEU A 172 13.82 12.64 -2.86
CA LEU A 172 15.00 11.88 -2.43
C LEU A 172 15.24 12.03 -0.92
N SER A 173 14.96 13.23 -0.38
CA SER A 173 15.04 13.48 1.06
C SER A 173 14.04 12.62 1.83
N CYS A 174 12.83 12.42 1.31
CA CYS A 174 11.82 11.55 1.92
C CYS A 174 12.28 10.09 1.96
N ILE A 175 12.88 9.59 0.88
CA ILE A 175 13.42 8.22 0.83
C ILE A 175 14.62 8.08 1.77
N THR A 176 15.50 9.08 1.80
CA THR A 176 16.66 9.08 2.69
C THR A 176 16.23 9.19 4.15
N GLY A 177 15.25 10.04 4.45
CA GLY A 177 14.62 10.17 5.78
C GLY A 177 14.02 8.86 6.24
N SER A 178 13.26 8.18 5.38
CA SER A 178 12.73 6.83 5.66
C SER A 178 13.85 5.85 6.00
N ARG A 179 14.93 5.85 5.23
CA ARG A 179 16.10 4.98 5.45
C ARG A 179 16.78 5.27 6.79
N HIS A 180 16.88 6.54 7.19
CA HIS A 180 17.44 6.94 8.47
C HIS A 180 16.54 6.54 9.64
N LEU A 181 15.24 6.82 9.56
CA LEU A 181 14.25 6.43 10.58
C LEU A 181 14.24 4.91 10.81
N MET A 182 14.33 4.13 9.73
CA MET A 182 14.31 2.66 9.80
C MET A 182 15.64 2.03 10.23
N ARG A 183 16.68 2.83 10.51
CA ARG A 183 17.97 2.31 10.99
C ARG A 183 17.79 1.72 12.40
N GLY A 184 18.03 0.40 12.51
CA GLY A 184 17.82 -0.36 13.74
C GLY A 184 16.40 -0.92 13.95
N TYR A 185 15.39 -0.45 13.20
CA TYR A 185 13.99 -0.85 13.39
C TYR A 185 13.42 -1.75 12.29
N LYS A 186 14.20 -2.04 11.23
CA LYS A 186 13.76 -2.91 10.11
C LYS A 186 13.37 -4.30 10.58
N GLY A 187 14.15 -4.90 11.48
CA GLY A 187 13.86 -6.20 12.06
C GLY A 187 12.57 -6.21 12.87
N GLN A 188 12.28 -5.12 13.60
CA GLN A 188 11.05 -5.01 14.36
C GLN A 188 9.82 -4.95 13.44
N LEU A 189 9.89 -4.18 12.33
CA LEU A 189 8.81 -4.14 11.34
C LEU A 189 8.66 -5.49 10.64
N PHE A 190 9.78 -6.16 10.31
CA PHE A 190 9.74 -7.50 9.75
C PHE A 190 9.05 -8.51 10.67
N ILE A 191 9.38 -8.52 11.96
CA ILE A 191 8.73 -9.39 12.96
C ILE A 191 7.25 -9.01 13.12
N LEU A 192 6.93 -7.72 13.03
CA LEU A 192 5.54 -7.25 13.05
C LEU A 192 4.75 -7.82 11.87
N ASP A 193 5.27 -7.73 10.65
CA ASP A 193 4.64 -8.30 9.46
C ASP A 193 4.54 -9.84 9.55
N LEU A 194 5.60 -10.50 10.03
CA LEU A 194 5.61 -11.95 10.26
C LEU A 194 4.50 -12.38 11.23
N SER A 195 4.23 -11.55 12.24
CA SER A 195 3.17 -11.83 13.23
C SER A 195 1.74 -11.72 12.66
N PHE A 196 1.57 -11.23 11.44
CA PHE A 196 0.29 -11.22 10.72
C PHE A 196 0.12 -12.43 9.79
N ILE A 197 1.15 -13.27 9.57
CA ILE A 197 1.06 -14.42 8.66
C ILE A 197 -0.09 -15.36 9.06
N GLY A 198 -0.24 -15.67 10.34
CA GLY A 198 -1.35 -16.49 10.82
C GLY A 198 -2.73 -15.90 10.47
N TRP A 199 -2.85 -14.57 10.55
CA TRP A 199 -4.09 -13.88 10.16
C TRP A 199 -4.32 -13.88 8.66
N HIS A 200 -3.25 -13.81 7.84
CA HIS A 200 -3.35 -13.95 6.39
C HIS A 200 -3.83 -15.35 5.99
N ILE A 201 -3.31 -16.41 6.63
CA ILE A 201 -3.77 -17.78 6.40
C ILE A 201 -5.27 -17.89 6.75
N LEU A 202 -5.69 -17.36 7.89
CA LEU A 202 -7.09 -17.36 8.29
C LEU A 202 -7.97 -16.60 7.30
N ALA A 203 -7.50 -15.44 6.81
CA ALA A 203 -8.22 -14.63 5.84
C ALA A 203 -8.38 -15.36 4.49
N ILE A 204 -7.36 -16.10 4.05
CA ILE A 204 -7.43 -16.96 2.85
C ILE A 204 -8.44 -18.10 3.04
N MET A 205 -8.43 -18.75 4.20
CA MET A 205 -9.38 -19.83 4.53
C MET A 205 -10.84 -19.36 4.49
N THR A 206 -11.10 -18.08 4.74
CA THR A 206 -12.44 -17.48 4.63
C THR A 206 -12.75 -16.95 3.21
N ALA A 207 -12.10 -17.51 2.17
CA ALA A 207 -12.23 -17.04 0.79
C ALA A 207 -11.97 -15.52 0.62
N GLY A 208 -11.09 -14.97 1.45
CA GLY A 208 -10.72 -13.54 1.39
C GLY A 208 -11.60 -12.60 2.21
N ILE A 209 -12.72 -13.07 2.77
CA ILE A 209 -13.60 -12.21 3.58
C ILE A 209 -12.87 -11.66 4.81
N GLY A 210 -11.95 -12.43 5.40
CA GLY A 210 -11.12 -11.99 6.53
C GLY A 210 -10.27 -10.75 6.26
N TYR A 211 -9.93 -10.46 4.99
CA TYR A 211 -9.18 -9.25 4.65
C TYR A 211 -9.95 -7.95 4.91
N LEU A 212 -11.27 -7.96 4.97
CA LEU A 212 -12.08 -6.79 5.29
C LEU A 212 -11.71 -6.20 6.66
N TRP A 213 -11.40 -7.05 7.62
CA TRP A 213 -10.97 -6.63 8.97
C TRP A 213 -9.44 -6.57 9.10
N LEU A 214 -8.75 -7.47 8.41
CA LEU A 214 -7.31 -7.56 8.51
C LEU A 214 -6.61 -6.35 7.88
N THR A 215 -7.08 -5.85 6.73
CA THR A 215 -6.47 -4.71 6.03
C THR A 215 -6.46 -3.43 6.87
N PRO A 216 -7.59 -2.94 7.44
CA PRO A 216 -7.57 -1.76 8.29
C PRO A 216 -6.72 -1.97 9.56
N TYR A 217 -6.71 -3.19 10.10
CA TYR A 217 -5.91 -3.50 11.27
C TYR A 217 -4.40 -3.44 11.00
N ILE A 218 -3.94 -4.00 9.87
CA ILE A 218 -2.54 -3.91 9.45
C ILE A 218 -2.16 -2.46 9.17
N SER A 219 -3.00 -1.71 8.44
CA SER A 219 -2.73 -0.31 8.09
C SER A 219 -2.63 0.58 9.34
N ALA A 220 -3.55 0.41 10.28
CA ALA A 220 -3.52 1.11 11.56
C ALA A 220 -2.27 0.74 12.39
N THR A 221 -1.87 -0.54 12.39
CA THR A 221 -0.67 -0.99 13.10
C THR A 221 0.61 -0.42 12.48
N LYS A 222 0.69 -0.33 11.15
CA LYS A 222 1.82 0.29 10.45
C LYS A 222 1.89 1.80 10.69
N ALA A 223 0.76 2.48 10.76
CA ALA A 223 0.69 3.89 11.15
C ALA A 223 1.16 4.09 12.60
N ALA A 224 0.72 3.22 13.54
CA ALA A 224 1.20 3.25 14.92
C ALA A 224 2.71 2.94 15.02
N PHE A 225 3.24 2.03 14.20
CA PHE A 225 4.67 1.77 14.12
C PHE A 225 5.44 3.03 13.71
N TYR A 226 5.01 3.70 12.64
CA TYR A 226 5.63 4.94 12.18
C TYR A 226 5.58 6.04 13.23
N ASP A 227 4.43 6.25 13.87
CA ASP A 227 4.27 7.31 14.88
C ASP A 227 5.17 7.09 16.11
N ASN A 228 5.48 5.84 16.43
CA ASN A 228 6.36 5.47 17.54
C ASN A 228 7.87 5.42 17.17
N LEU A 229 8.24 5.65 15.90
CA LEU A 229 9.64 5.76 15.52
C LEU A 229 10.29 7.01 16.13
N PRO A 230 11.54 6.95 16.63
CA PRO A 230 12.23 8.11 17.14
C PRO A 230 12.56 9.08 16.01
N LYS A 231 11.85 10.20 15.95
CA LYS A 231 11.95 11.22 14.88
C LYS A 231 13.24 12.06 14.93
N ARG A 232 14.17 11.77 15.83
CA ARG A 232 15.47 12.48 15.99
C ARG A 232 16.36 12.50 14.73
N ALA A 233 16.00 11.75 13.71
CA ALA A 233 16.79 11.63 12.47
C ALA A 233 16.29 12.55 11.33
N LEU A 234 15.28 13.37 11.54
CA LEU A 234 14.74 14.31 10.55
C LEU A 234 15.15 15.76 10.82
N ALA A 235 15.87 16.01 11.92
CA ALA A 235 16.46 17.31 12.26
C ALA A 235 17.87 17.44 11.72
#